data_17d1038ebec8856ab65bdeca901ae7c1
#
_entry.id   17d1038ebec8856ab65bdeca901ae7c1
#
_cell.length_a   1.000
_cell.length_b   1.000
_cell.length_c   1.000
_cell.angle_alpha   90.00
_cell.angle_beta   90.00
_cell.angle_gamma   90.00
#
_symmetry.space_group_name_H-M   'P 1'
#
loop_
_entity.id
_entity.type
_entity.pdbx_description
1 polymer ?
#
loop_
_entity_poly.entity_id
_entity_poly.type
_entity_poly.pdbx_seq_one_letter_code
_entity_poly.pdbx_strand_id
1 'polypeptide(L)'
;MKDIRIFQQMLRDGRMDRRDFLAAMGALGFTATTAGGLLTSASALAETPKKGGRLRFAWDQHGPADTLDPALNTATIDYVRGRCYYNRLTQFNPDLSLRGDLAEEWSVNSNATEFTFKLRKGVTFHDGADFTADDALYAMNRHLGADSISKASSLVSMVSEWKKIDKYTIKAILSSPNADLASILGTFHFNIVQNGAEGEYFQKPNATGPFTVEEFVPGVRSVGKRNPNYFRDGPYLDEVETFAITDAVARTNALVAGDIQICGNLDPKAIKQIEGNNGTEIYMVPSGGYPTICVMPVSYTHLTLPTICSV
;
A
#
# COMPACT_ATOMS: atom_id res chain seq x y z
N MET A 1 -20.19 -26.12 -11.59
CA MET A 1 -20.16 -25.93 -10.11
C MET A 1 -18.85 -25.27 -9.60
N LYS A 2 -17.66 -25.55 -10.19
CA LYS A 2 -16.42 -24.84 -9.81
C LYS A 2 -16.49 -23.33 -10.03
N ASP A 3 -17.04 -22.90 -11.15
CA ASP A 3 -17.09 -21.48 -11.53
C ASP A 3 -17.94 -20.61 -10.58
N ILE A 4 -19.07 -21.14 -10.11
CA ILE A 4 -19.96 -20.44 -9.17
C ILE A 4 -19.21 -20.14 -7.86
N ARG A 5 -18.45 -21.11 -7.36
CA ARG A 5 -17.68 -20.93 -6.12
C ARG A 5 -16.59 -19.87 -6.28
N ILE A 6 -15.96 -19.81 -7.45
CA ILE A 6 -14.96 -18.78 -7.76
C ILE A 6 -15.60 -17.40 -7.74
N PHE A 7 -16.75 -17.20 -8.40
CA PHE A 7 -17.44 -15.92 -8.40
C PHE A 7 -17.97 -15.52 -7.01
N GLN A 8 -18.46 -16.48 -6.24
CA GLN A 8 -18.85 -16.24 -4.84
C GLN A 8 -17.65 -15.87 -3.97
N GLN A 9 -16.48 -16.48 -4.23
CA GLN A 9 -15.24 -16.10 -3.56
C GLN A 9 -14.80 -14.69 -3.95
N MET A 10 -14.80 -14.36 -5.25
CA MET A 10 -14.44 -13.01 -5.73
C MET A 10 -15.36 -11.92 -5.16
N LEU A 11 -16.67 -12.22 -5.00
CA LEU A 11 -17.61 -11.30 -4.37
C LEU A 11 -17.29 -11.10 -2.87
N ARG A 12 -16.97 -12.19 -2.16
CA ARG A 12 -16.59 -12.16 -0.74
C ARG A 12 -15.30 -11.37 -0.51
N ASP A 13 -14.33 -11.55 -1.40
CA ASP A 13 -13.02 -10.91 -1.33
C ASP A 13 -13.05 -9.44 -1.80
N GLY A 14 -14.24 -8.91 -2.17
CA GLY A 14 -14.39 -7.57 -2.73
C GLY A 14 -13.76 -7.38 -4.12
N ARG A 15 -13.41 -8.48 -4.80
CA ARG A 15 -12.80 -8.51 -6.14
C ARG A 15 -13.83 -8.46 -7.27
N MET A 16 -15.12 -8.52 -6.92
CA MET A 16 -16.26 -8.47 -7.83
C MET A 16 -17.39 -7.72 -7.12
N ASP A 17 -18.07 -6.83 -7.82
CA ASP A 17 -19.25 -6.17 -7.26
C ASP A 17 -20.54 -6.99 -7.49
N ARG A 18 -21.63 -6.54 -6.85
CA ARG A 18 -22.94 -7.23 -6.95
C ARG A 18 -23.47 -7.28 -8.40
N ARG A 19 -23.21 -6.23 -9.18
CA ARG A 19 -23.70 -6.12 -10.56
C ARG A 19 -22.94 -7.08 -11.45
N ASP A 20 -21.62 -7.12 -11.32
CA ASP A 20 -20.74 -8.03 -12.06
C ASP A 20 -21.01 -9.48 -11.72
N PHE A 21 -21.28 -9.79 -10.44
CA PHE A 21 -21.67 -11.12 -10.01
C PHE A 21 -22.98 -11.55 -10.68
N LEU A 22 -24.01 -10.68 -10.69
CA LEU A 22 -25.28 -10.99 -11.34
C LEU A 22 -25.14 -11.15 -12.86
N ALA A 23 -24.31 -10.35 -13.49
CA ALA A 23 -24.00 -10.48 -14.92
C ALA A 23 -23.28 -11.80 -15.23
N ALA A 24 -22.29 -12.20 -14.42
CA ALA A 24 -21.60 -13.47 -14.55
C ALA A 24 -22.54 -14.66 -14.35
N MET A 25 -23.45 -14.60 -13.37
CA MET A 25 -24.47 -15.64 -13.16
C MET A 25 -25.44 -15.72 -14.33
N GLY A 26 -25.88 -14.58 -14.89
CA GLY A 26 -26.70 -14.52 -16.10
C GLY A 26 -26.00 -15.17 -17.31
N ALA A 27 -24.70 -14.92 -17.48
CA ALA A 27 -23.89 -15.52 -18.56
C ALA A 27 -23.75 -17.06 -18.39
N LEU A 28 -23.82 -17.56 -17.17
CA LEU A 28 -23.86 -19.00 -16.84
C LEU A 28 -25.28 -19.61 -16.93
N GLY A 29 -26.28 -18.84 -17.37
CA GLY A 29 -27.66 -19.31 -17.58
C GLY A 29 -28.54 -19.34 -16.34
N PHE A 30 -28.14 -18.65 -15.24
CA PHE A 30 -28.99 -18.55 -14.04
C PHE A 30 -30.06 -17.47 -14.22
N THR A 31 -31.27 -17.78 -13.75
CA THR A 31 -32.35 -16.76 -13.70
C THR A 31 -32.07 -15.70 -12.64
N ALA A 32 -32.66 -14.53 -12.77
CA ALA A 32 -32.49 -13.43 -11.84
C ALA A 32 -32.81 -13.83 -10.37
N THR A 33 -33.80 -14.70 -10.17
CA THR A 33 -34.20 -15.23 -8.85
C THR A 33 -33.12 -16.14 -8.25
N THR A 34 -32.58 -17.07 -9.04
CA THR A 34 -31.52 -17.98 -8.60
C THR A 34 -30.18 -17.26 -8.40
N ALA A 35 -29.85 -16.32 -9.29
CA ALA A 35 -28.68 -15.47 -9.15
C ALA A 35 -28.77 -14.56 -7.89
N GLY A 36 -29.97 -14.02 -7.59
CA GLY A 36 -30.27 -13.26 -6.38
C GLY A 36 -30.13 -14.11 -5.12
N GLY A 37 -30.59 -15.36 -5.12
CA GLY A 37 -30.42 -16.30 -4.01
C GLY A 37 -28.95 -16.66 -3.76
N LEU A 38 -28.17 -16.84 -4.82
CA LEU A 38 -26.72 -17.07 -4.73
C LEU A 38 -25.97 -15.81 -4.24
N LEU A 39 -26.43 -14.63 -4.63
CA LEU A 39 -25.89 -13.36 -4.14
C LEU A 39 -26.15 -13.17 -2.64
N THR A 40 -27.39 -13.42 -2.17
CA THR A 40 -27.74 -13.33 -0.75
C THR A 40 -26.99 -14.35 0.10
N SER A 41 -26.84 -15.59 -0.39
CA SER A 41 -26.05 -16.61 0.31
C SER A 41 -24.56 -16.25 0.34
N ALA A 42 -24.00 -15.71 -0.74
CA ALA A 42 -22.62 -15.25 -0.76
C ALA A 42 -22.41 -14.03 0.17
N SER A 43 -23.37 -13.10 0.22
CA SER A 43 -23.32 -11.93 1.11
C SER A 43 -23.56 -12.31 2.59
N ALA A 44 -24.34 -13.34 2.86
CA ALA A 44 -24.56 -13.86 4.23
C ALA A 44 -23.37 -14.69 4.75
N LEU A 45 -22.58 -15.25 3.84
CA LEU A 45 -21.33 -15.95 4.16
C LEU A 45 -20.12 -15.00 4.23
N ALA A 46 -20.25 -13.75 3.76
CA ALA A 46 -19.31 -12.69 4.09
C ALA A 46 -19.43 -12.46 5.61
N GLU A 47 -18.54 -13.06 6.37
CA GLU A 47 -18.49 -12.82 7.81
C GLU A 47 -18.41 -11.32 8.04
N THR A 48 -19.34 -10.79 8.83
CA THR A 48 -19.25 -9.40 9.28
C THR A 48 -17.89 -9.23 9.96
N PRO A 49 -17.04 -8.29 9.51
CA PRO A 49 -15.72 -8.15 10.09
C PRO A 49 -15.80 -7.99 11.59
N LYS A 50 -15.12 -8.85 12.33
CA LYS A 50 -15.06 -8.76 13.79
C LYS A 50 -14.21 -7.55 14.17
N LYS A 51 -14.76 -6.69 15.03
CA LYS A 51 -14.01 -5.55 15.57
C LYS A 51 -13.18 -6.00 16.76
N GLY A 52 -12.00 -5.42 16.87
CA GLY A 52 -11.11 -5.65 18.00
C GLY A 52 -9.90 -6.52 17.65
N GLY A 53 -9.05 -6.70 18.65
CA GLY A 53 -7.86 -7.52 18.53
C GLY A 53 -6.62 -6.80 17.98
N ARG A 54 -5.50 -7.51 18.06
CA ARG A 54 -4.18 -7.06 17.63
C ARG A 54 -3.69 -7.95 16.50
N LEU A 55 -3.14 -7.34 15.44
CA LEU A 55 -2.41 -8.02 14.39
C LEU A 55 -0.92 -7.77 14.55
N ARG A 56 -0.13 -8.83 14.64
CA ARG A 56 1.34 -8.79 14.69
C ARG A 56 1.89 -9.38 13.41
N PHE A 57 2.81 -8.67 12.78
CA PHE A 57 3.46 -9.15 11.56
C PHE A 57 4.96 -8.81 11.55
N ALA A 58 5.74 -9.66 10.87
CA ALA A 58 7.18 -9.50 10.78
C ALA A 58 7.66 -9.48 9.34
N TRP A 59 8.69 -8.68 9.11
CA TRP A 59 9.43 -8.57 7.86
C TRP A 59 10.93 -8.65 8.10
N ASP A 60 11.70 -8.87 7.03
CA ASP A 60 13.15 -9.09 7.06
C ASP A 60 13.99 -7.82 6.87
N GLN A 61 13.49 -6.88 6.11
CA GLN A 61 14.24 -5.67 5.74
C GLN A 61 14.06 -4.59 6.78
N HIS A 62 14.96 -4.56 7.74
CA HIS A 62 15.00 -3.61 8.84
C HIS A 62 16.42 -3.15 9.11
N GLY A 63 16.56 -1.98 9.72
CA GLY A 63 17.84 -1.46 10.16
C GLY A 63 17.75 -0.21 11.01
N PRO A 64 18.88 0.28 11.52
CA PRO A 64 18.93 1.52 12.29
C PRO A 64 18.49 2.75 11.51
N ALA A 65 18.49 2.65 10.18
CA ALA A 65 18.03 3.70 9.28
C ALA A 65 16.54 3.64 8.96
N ASP A 66 15.77 2.74 9.59
CA ASP A 66 14.32 2.69 9.47
C ASP A 66 13.71 4.05 9.78
N THR A 67 12.72 4.43 9.00
CA THR A 67 12.06 5.72 9.14
C THR A 67 10.57 5.61 8.86
N LEU A 68 9.81 6.54 9.43
CA LEU A 68 8.41 6.75 9.03
C LEU A 68 8.25 7.91 8.04
N ASP A 69 9.35 8.52 7.59
CA ASP A 69 9.33 9.51 6.51
C ASP A 69 9.11 8.82 5.16
N PRO A 70 7.96 9.03 4.48
CA PRO A 70 7.67 8.35 3.22
C PRO A 70 8.68 8.69 2.10
N ALA A 71 9.26 9.88 2.12
CA ALA A 71 10.24 10.29 1.11
C ALA A 71 11.55 9.48 1.17
N LEU A 72 11.85 8.88 2.32
CA LEU A 72 13.07 8.10 2.57
C LEU A 72 12.86 6.58 2.52
N ASN A 73 11.63 6.13 2.33
CA ASN A 73 11.28 4.71 2.34
C ASN A 73 12.07 3.93 1.27
N THR A 74 12.64 2.79 1.67
CA THR A 74 13.39 1.90 0.76
C THR A 74 13.15 0.41 1.05
N ALA A 75 12.63 0.07 2.22
CA ALA A 75 12.44 -1.30 2.67
C ALA A 75 10.97 -1.75 2.57
N THR A 76 10.73 -3.04 2.41
CA THR A 76 9.38 -3.60 2.31
C THR A 76 8.52 -3.28 3.53
N ILE A 77 9.12 -3.23 4.72
CA ILE A 77 8.40 -2.88 5.95
C ILE A 77 7.89 -1.44 5.93
N ASP A 78 8.61 -0.53 5.29
CA ASP A 78 8.20 0.88 5.16
C ASP A 78 6.90 0.98 4.35
N TYR A 79 6.74 0.12 3.33
CA TYR A 79 5.52 0.05 2.51
C TYR A 79 4.32 -0.42 3.33
N VAL A 80 4.52 -1.37 4.23
CA VAL A 80 3.49 -1.87 5.12
C VAL A 80 3.10 -0.80 6.15
N ARG A 81 4.10 -0.18 6.80
CA ARG A 81 3.90 0.95 7.73
C ARG A 81 3.20 2.13 7.03
N GLY A 82 3.62 2.44 5.80
CA GLY A 82 3.01 3.47 4.98
C GLY A 82 1.51 3.24 4.74
N ARG A 83 1.06 1.98 4.62
CA ARG A 83 -0.37 1.65 4.51
C ARG A 83 -1.10 1.68 5.85
N CYS A 84 -0.41 1.48 6.95
CA CYS A 84 -1.00 1.55 8.28
C CYS A 84 -1.22 2.99 8.74
N TYR A 85 -0.28 3.88 8.43
CA TYR A 85 -0.27 5.22 9.04
C TYR A 85 -0.67 6.35 8.11
N TYR A 86 -0.54 6.15 6.78
CA TYR A 86 -0.74 7.21 5.80
C TYR A 86 -1.77 6.85 4.73
N ASN A 87 -2.18 7.86 3.97
CA ASN A 87 -2.88 7.73 2.71
C ASN A 87 -2.12 8.48 1.60
N ARG A 88 -2.50 8.23 0.36
CA ARG A 88 -1.95 8.83 -0.87
C ARG A 88 -3.02 9.54 -1.65
N LEU A 89 -2.67 10.23 -2.72
CA LEU A 89 -3.68 10.78 -3.64
C LEU A 89 -4.44 9.65 -4.34
N THR A 90 -3.72 8.65 -4.83
CA THR A 90 -4.26 7.47 -5.51
C THR A 90 -3.74 6.19 -4.84
N GLN A 91 -4.36 5.06 -5.10
CA GLN A 91 -3.98 3.77 -4.53
C GLN A 91 -4.32 2.62 -5.47
N PHE A 92 -3.50 1.57 -5.46
CA PHE A 92 -3.81 0.33 -6.17
C PHE A 92 -4.73 -0.59 -5.36
N ASN A 93 -5.70 -1.16 -6.03
CA ASN A 93 -6.44 -2.32 -5.56
C ASN A 93 -5.57 -3.59 -5.61
N PRO A 94 -5.98 -4.70 -4.97
CA PRO A 94 -5.26 -5.98 -5.07
C PRO A 94 -5.09 -6.53 -6.48
N ASP A 95 -5.97 -6.17 -7.41
CA ASP A 95 -5.91 -6.54 -8.83
C ASP A 95 -5.05 -5.57 -9.67
N LEU A 96 -4.33 -4.66 -9.00
CA LEU A 96 -3.51 -3.60 -9.59
C LEU A 96 -4.28 -2.52 -10.37
N SER A 97 -5.59 -2.51 -10.33
CA SER A 97 -6.37 -1.37 -10.84
C SER A 97 -6.17 -0.15 -9.95
N LEU A 98 -6.12 1.03 -10.55
CA LEU A 98 -5.94 2.28 -9.84
C LEU A 98 -7.28 2.80 -9.31
N ARG A 99 -7.29 3.29 -8.07
CA ARG A 99 -8.44 3.95 -7.45
C ARG A 99 -8.04 5.23 -6.73
N GLY A 100 -9.03 6.09 -6.46
CA GLY A 100 -8.83 7.26 -5.62
C GLY A 100 -8.59 6.88 -4.16
N ASP A 101 -7.73 7.65 -3.48
CA ASP A 101 -7.52 7.59 -2.04
C ASP A 101 -7.88 8.94 -1.42
N LEU A 102 -6.96 9.85 -1.19
CA LEU A 102 -7.25 11.22 -0.77
C LEU A 102 -7.72 12.11 -1.93
N ALA A 103 -7.41 11.76 -3.17
CA ALA A 103 -8.11 12.31 -4.33
C ALA A 103 -9.33 11.43 -4.64
N GLU A 104 -10.51 12.04 -4.71
CA GLU A 104 -11.76 11.34 -5.10
C GLU A 104 -11.76 11.03 -6.60
N GLU A 105 -11.29 11.98 -7.39
CA GLU A 105 -11.18 11.90 -8.82
C GLU A 105 -9.99 12.70 -9.35
N TRP A 106 -9.56 12.38 -10.55
CA TRP A 106 -8.57 13.17 -11.27
C TRP A 106 -8.90 13.19 -12.75
N SER A 107 -8.40 14.22 -13.41
CA SER A 107 -8.49 14.38 -14.86
C SER A 107 -7.14 14.75 -15.45
N VAL A 108 -6.94 14.40 -16.69
CA VAL A 108 -5.73 14.71 -17.46
C VAL A 108 -6.13 15.45 -18.74
N ASN A 109 -5.35 16.43 -19.14
CA ASN A 109 -5.56 17.11 -20.42
C ASN A 109 -5.18 16.21 -21.61
N SER A 110 -5.60 16.58 -22.82
CA SER A 110 -5.41 15.78 -24.05
C SER A 110 -3.94 15.45 -24.35
N ASN A 111 -3.01 16.28 -23.88
CA ASN A 111 -1.58 16.15 -24.14
C ASN A 111 -0.83 15.43 -22.99
N ALA A 112 -1.53 14.97 -21.96
CA ALA A 112 -0.96 14.36 -20.76
C ALA A 112 0.15 15.19 -20.10
N THR A 113 -0.01 16.51 -20.09
CA THR A 113 0.91 17.48 -19.48
C THR A 113 0.35 18.19 -18.26
N GLU A 114 -0.94 18.04 -17.99
CA GLU A 114 -1.59 18.61 -16.82
C GLU A 114 -2.53 17.58 -16.19
N PHE A 115 -2.41 17.38 -14.89
CA PHE A 115 -3.32 16.58 -14.08
C PHE A 115 -3.99 17.46 -13.03
N THR A 116 -5.31 17.36 -12.93
CA THR A 116 -6.08 18.02 -11.86
C THR A 116 -6.63 16.97 -10.94
N PHE A 117 -6.34 17.08 -9.65
CA PHE A 117 -6.81 16.17 -8.60
C PHE A 117 -7.83 16.90 -7.71
N LYS A 118 -9.01 16.33 -7.54
CA LYS A 118 -10.01 16.79 -6.59
C LYS A 118 -9.85 16.00 -5.28
N LEU A 119 -9.52 16.69 -4.22
CA LEU A 119 -9.24 16.10 -2.92
C LEU A 119 -10.54 15.81 -2.16
N ARG A 120 -10.53 14.73 -1.41
CA ARG A 120 -11.62 14.31 -0.54
C ARG A 120 -11.84 15.32 0.57
N LYS A 121 -13.09 15.75 0.76
CA LYS A 121 -13.50 16.63 1.85
C LYS A 121 -13.80 15.84 3.12
N GLY A 122 -13.63 16.46 4.28
CA GLY A 122 -13.95 15.86 5.57
C GLY A 122 -12.96 14.80 6.04
N VAL A 123 -11.80 14.67 5.39
CA VAL A 123 -10.68 13.88 5.90
C VAL A 123 -9.92 14.70 6.91
N THR A 124 -9.58 14.08 8.04
CA THR A 124 -8.77 14.71 9.08
C THR A 124 -7.46 13.96 9.30
N PHE A 125 -6.45 14.67 9.74
CA PHE A 125 -5.26 14.08 10.35
C PHE A 125 -5.62 13.45 11.70
N HIS A 126 -4.70 12.70 12.27
CA HIS A 126 -4.92 11.98 13.54
C HIS A 126 -5.21 12.93 14.72
N ASP A 127 -4.75 14.18 14.68
CA ASP A 127 -5.03 15.23 15.66
C ASP A 127 -6.37 15.96 15.45
N GLY A 128 -7.10 15.62 14.38
CA GLY A 128 -8.36 16.24 13.99
C GLY A 128 -8.25 17.44 13.07
N ALA A 129 -7.06 17.88 12.68
CA ALA A 129 -6.87 18.95 11.69
C ALA A 129 -7.37 18.52 10.32
N ASP A 130 -8.02 19.43 9.58
CA ASP A 130 -8.49 19.17 8.21
C ASP A 130 -7.33 18.89 7.26
N PHE A 131 -7.46 17.85 6.44
CA PHE A 131 -6.61 17.63 5.26
C PHE A 131 -7.05 18.57 4.13
N THR A 132 -6.11 19.29 3.55
CA THR A 132 -6.36 20.28 2.48
C THR A 132 -5.33 20.20 1.34
N ALA A 133 -5.51 21.07 0.34
CA ALA A 133 -4.57 21.24 -0.76
C ALA A 133 -3.17 21.67 -0.29
N ASP A 134 -3.06 22.41 0.81
CA ASP A 134 -1.76 22.85 1.33
C ASP A 134 -0.91 21.67 1.79
N ASP A 135 -1.53 20.67 2.43
CA ASP A 135 -0.85 19.46 2.86
C ASP A 135 -0.44 18.59 1.66
N ALA A 136 -1.35 18.42 0.69
CA ALA A 136 -1.06 17.69 -0.53
C ALA A 136 0.10 18.32 -1.32
N LEU A 137 0.11 19.65 -1.46
CA LEU A 137 1.18 20.38 -2.11
C LEU A 137 2.51 20.25 -1.37
N TYR A 138 2.47 20.41 -0.06
CA TYR A 138 3.66 20.23 0.78
C TYR A 138 4.26 18.84 0.57
N ALA A 139 3.44 17.80 0.73
CA ALA A 139 3.88 16.42 0.58
C ALA A 139 4.47 16.15 -0.82
N MET A 140 3.81 16.62 -1.88
CA MET A 140 4.28 16.40 -3.26
C MET A 140 5.55 17.20 -3.58
N ASN A 141 5.68 18.42 -3.08
CA ASN A 141 6.86 19.25 -3.32
C ASN A 141 8.12 18.71 -2.64
N ARG A 142 8.00 17.90 -1.59
CA ARG A 142 9.16 17.21 -0.96
C ARG A 142 9.91 16.28 -1.92
N HIS A 143 9.28 15.88 -3.01
CA HIS A 143 9.86 15.00 -4.02
C HIS A 143 10.48 15.75 -5.21
N LEU A 144 10.34 17.08 -5.27
CA LEU A 144 10.81 17.91 -6.36
C LEU A 144 12.08 18.70 -6.02
N GLY A 145 12.80 19.09 -7.06
CA GLY A 145 14.00 19.92 -6.93
C GLY A 145 15.30 19.14 -6.71
N ALA A 146 16.41 19.82 -6.93
CA ALA A 146 17.75 19.23 -6.85
C ALA A 146 18.15 18.88 -5.40
N ASP A 147 17.61 19.60 -4.43
CA ASP A 147 17.89 19.40 -2.99
C ASP A 147 16.92 18.40 -2.33
N SER A 148 16.05 17.75 -3.12
CA SER A 148 15.13 16.77 -2.58
C SER A 148 15.85 15.54 -2.02
N ILE A 149 15.55 15.21 -0.77
CA ILE A 149 16.05 13.99 -0.11
C ILE A 149 15.30 12.73 -0.52
N SER A 150 14.22 12.88 -1.32
CA SER A 150 13.35 11.78 -1.70
C SER A 150 14.07 10.72 -2.52
N LYS A 151 13.90 9.46 -2.11
CA LYS A 151 14.37 8.28 -2.86
C LYS A 151 13.57 8.03 -4.13
N ALA A 152 12.43 8.71 -4.29
CA ALA A 152 11.52 8.61 -5.42
C ALA A 152 11.49 9.88 -6.30
N SER A 153 12.39 10.83 -6.09
CA SER A 153 12.42 12.10 -6.85
C SER A 153 12.51 11.88 -8.37
N SER A 154 13.25 10.86 -8.82
CA SER A 154 13.36 10.50 -10.23
C SER A 154 12.04 10.07 -10.86
N LEU A 155 11.12 9.47 -10.09
CA LEU A 155 9.82 9.01 -10.59
C LEU A 155 8.88 10.16 -10.96
N VAL A 156 9.11 11.35 -10.40
CA VAL A 156 8.28 12.54 -10.62
C VAL A 156 9.10 13.70 -11.21
N SER A 157 10.28 13.42 -11.74
CA SER A 157 11.18 14.44 -12.34
C SER A 157 10.54 15.19 -13.52
N MET A 158 9.51 14.61 -14.16
CA MET A 158 8.73 15.29 -15.19
C MET A 158 7.76 16.34 -14.62
N VAL A 159 7.46 16.33 -13.34
CA VAL A 159 6.58 17.34 -12.73
C VAL A 159 7.40 18.61 -12.53
N SER A 160 7.05 19.66 -13.24
CA SER A 160 7.70 20.97 -13.13
C SER A 160 7.14 21.82 -12.01
N GLU A 161 5.85 21.66 -11.71
CA GLU A 161 5.16 22.48 -10.72
C GLU A 161 3.88 21.80 -10.20
N TRP A 162 3.62 21.98 -8.90
CA TRP A 162 2.33 21.73 -8.30
C TRP A 162 1.63 23.05 -7.97
N LYS A 163 0.37 23.20 -8.36
CA LYS A 163 -0.42 24.40 -8.12
C LYS A 163 -1.63 24.13 -7.25
N LYS A 164 -1.90 25.00 -6.29
CA LYS A 164 -3.18 25.10 -5.60
C LYS A 164 -4.18 25.80 -6.51
N ILE A 165 -5.31 25.16 -6.76
CA ILE A 165 -6.43 25.77 -7.48
C ILE A 165 -7.44 26.32 -6.47
N ASP A 166 -7.80 25.52 -5.48
CA ASP A 166 -8.64 25.90 -4.35
C ASP A 166 -8.30 25.06 -3.10
N LYS A 167 -9.10 25.17 -2.03
CA LYS A 167 -8.86 24.42 -0.78
C LYS A 167 -8.77 22.90 -0.95
N TYR A 168 -9.43 22.35 -2.00
CA TYR A 168 -9.55 20.91 -2.22
C TYR A 168 -9.22 20.51 -3.67
N THR A 169 -8.51 21.35 -4.40
CA THR A 169 -8.11 21.05 -5.77
C THR A 169 -6.66 21.45 -6.00
N ILE A 170 -5.86 20.51 -6.47
CA ILE A 170 -4.46 20.74 -6.88
C ILE A 170 -4.25 20.34 -8.32
N LYS A 171 -3.27 20.94 -8.95
CA LYS A 171 -2.87 20.64 -10.33
C LYS A 171 -1.37 20.34 -10.39
N ALA A 172 -1.01 19.25 -11.08
CA ALA A 172 0.37 18.99 -11.51
C ALA A 172 0.57 19.51 -12.94
N ILE A 173 1.67 20.20 -13.19
CA ILE A 173 2.13 20.63 -14.51
C ILE A 173 3.40 19.88 -14.83
N LEU A 174 3.44 19.22 -15.98
CA LEU A 174 4.54 18.38 -16.43
C LEU A 174 5.33 19.08 -17.53
N SER A 175 6.65 18.92 -17.48
CA SER A 175 7.58 19.39 -18.51
C SER A 175 7.56 18.54 -19.79
N SER A 176 7.05 17.31 -19.69
CA SER A 176 6.87 16.38 -20.81
C SER A 176 5.62 15.52 -20.61
N PRO A 177 4.97 15.05 -21.68
CA PRO A 177 3.79 14.20 -21.58
C PRO A 177 4.06 12.92 -20.78
N ASN A 178 3.17 12.61 -19.83
CA ASN A 178 3.20 11.34 -19.10
C ASN A 178 1.78 10.99 -18.63
N ALA A 179 1.23 9.90 -19.13
CA ALA A 179 -0.13 9.46 -18.78
C ALA A 179 -0.19 8.71 -17.44
N ASP A 180 0.95 8.29 -16.88
CA ASP A 180 1.02 7.39 -15.74
C ASP A 180 1.19 8.10 -14.39
N LEU A 181 1.21 9.44 -14.36
CA LEU A 181 1.43 10.19 -13.12
C LEU A 181 0.51 9.72 -11.99
N ALA A 182 -0.78 9.52 -12.26
CA ALA A 182 -1.71 9.06 -11.24
C ALA A 182 -1.34 7.68 -10.69
N SER A 183 -0.81 6.78 -11.51
CA SER A 183 -0.30 5.46 -11.09
C SER A 183 0.99 5.59 -10.28
N ILE A 184 1.89 6.46 -10.69
CA ILE A 184 3.14 6.76 -9.96
C ILE A 184 2.82 7.25 -8.55
N LEU A 185 1.86 8.16 -8.40
CA LEU A 185 1.41 8.68 -7.10
C LEU A 185 0.70 7.64 -6.22
N GLY A 186 0.28 6.51 -6.79
CA GLY A 186 -0.24 5.36 -6.07
C GLY A 186 0.84 4.53 -5.37
N THR A 187 2.12 4.80 -5.61
CA THR A 187 3.23 4.09 -4.96
C THR A 187 3.52 4.62 -3.55
N PHE A 188 4.19 3.82 -2.75
CA PHE A 188 4.34 4.00 -1.31
C PHE A 188 5.18 5.21 -0.86
N HIS A 189 5.95 5.82 -1.75
CA HIS A 189 6.73 7.02 -1.43
C HIS A 189 5.86 8.28 -1.35
N PHE A 190 4.76 8.32 -2.12
CA PHE A 190 3.91 9.52 -2.26
C PHE A 190 2.80 9.55 -1.22
N ASN A 191 3.10 9.08 -0.01
CA ASN A 191 2.19 9.24 1.12
C ASN A 191 2.08 10.72 1.51
N ILE A 192 0.86 11.16 1.82
CA ILE A 192 0.60 12.53 2.24
C ILE A 192 1.04 12.69 3.70
N VAL A 193 1.84 13.72 3.94
CA VAL A 193 2.24 14.20 5.25
C VAL A 193 1.63 15.59 5.48
N GLN A 194 1.45 15.96 6.73
CA GLN A 194 0.93 17.27 7.10
C GLN A 194 1.91 18.37 6.68
N ASN A 195 1.38 19.52 6.31
CA ASN A 195 2.19 20.69 5.97
C ASN A 195 3.12 21.08 7.14
N GLY A 196 4.40 21.23 6.87
CA GLY A 196 5.45 21.49 7.86
C GLY A 196 6.03 20.25 8.54
N ALA A 197 5.72 19.04 8.05
CA ALA A 197 6.25 17.78 8.58
C ALA A 197 7.75 17.64 8.30
N GLU A 198 8.59 17.79 9.32
CA GLU A 198 10.06 17.70 9.25
C GLU A 198 10.65 17.04 10.49
N GLY A 199 11.84 16.45 10.35
CA GLY A 199 12.67 15.98 11.46
C GLY A 199 11.94 15.03 12.41
N GLU A 200 11.78 15.46 13.65
CA GLU A 200 11.17 14.66 14.74
C GLU A 200 9.70 14.30 14.50
N TYR A 201 9.00 15.03 13.61
CA TYR A 201 7.64 14.67 13.21
C TYR A 201 7.53 13.20 12.81
N PHE A 202 8.54 12.65 12.15
CA PHE A 202 8.54 11.28 11.65
C PHE A 202 8.85 10.22 12.72
N GLN A 203 9.06 10.59 13.97
CA GLN A 203 9.09 9.64 15.09
C GLN A 203 7.67 9.23 15.51
N LYS A 204 6.72 10.17 15.43
CA LYS A 204 5.29 9.94 15.70
C LYS A 204 4.45 10.79 14.74
N PRO A 205 4.36 10.41 13.47
CA PRO A 205 3.72 11.23 12.46
C PRO A 205 2.23 11.41 12.68
N ASN A 206 1.77 12.65 12.52
CA ASN A 206 0.37 13.02 12.46
C ASN A 206 -0.11 12.86 11.02
N ALA A 207 -0.79 11.78 10.70
CA ALA A 207 -1.15 11.41 9.34
C ALA A 207 -2.66 11.13 9.22
N THR A 208 -3.11 10.65 8.07
CA THR A 208 -4.54 10.43 7.79
C THR A 208 -4.93 8.95 7.79
N GLY A 209 -3.99 8.05 8.05
CA GLY A 209 -4.16 6.61 7.89
C GLY A 209 -5.07 5.94 8.92
N PRO A 210 -5.34 4.64 8.71
CA PRO A 210 -6.25 3.87 9.57
C PRO A 210 -5.73 3.64 10.99
N PHE A 211 -4.43 3.80 11.23
CA PHE A 211 -3.82 3.67 12.56
C PHE A 211 -2.96 4.88 12.88
N THR A 212 -2.96 5.27 14.16
CA THR A 212 -2.07 6.30 14.73
C THR A 212 -0.81 5.63 15.26
N VAL A 213 0.35 6.23 15.09
CA VAL A 213 1.59 5.71 15.65
C VAL A 213 1.60 5.89 17.16
N GLU A 214 1.68 4.81 17.90
CA GLU A 214 1.86 4.81 19.36
C GLU A 214 3.34 4.72 19.73
N GLU A 215 4.06 3.82 19.06
CA GLU A 215 5.48 3.59 19.28
C GLU A 215 6.19 3.30 17.94
N PHE A 216 7.38 3.84 17.80
CA PHE A 216 8.29 3.50 16.71
C PHE A 216 9.72 3.39 17.22
N VAL A 217 10.31 2.22 17.10
CA VAL A 217 11.71 1.95 17.42
C VAL A 217 12.39 1.43 16.16
N PRO A 218 13.22 2.28 15.49
CA PRO A 218 13.91 1.89 14.26
C PRO A 218 14.66 0.57 14.39
N GLY A 219 14.52 -0.31 13.41
CA GLY A 219 15.15 -1.63 13.40
C GLY A 219 14.58 -2.66 14.37
N VAL A 220 13.56 -2.31 15.16
CA VAL A 220 12.97 -3.18 16.18
C VAL A 220 11.48 -3.40 15.93
N ARG A 221 10.66 -2.37 16.10
CA ARG A 221 9.21 -2.49 15.96
C ARG A 221 8.49 -1.16 15.74
N SER A 222 7.25 -1.25 15.30
CA SER A 222 6.30 -0.16 15.41
C SER A 222 4.95 -0.65 15.93
N VAL A 223 4.25 0.18 16.69
CA VAL A 223 2.91 -0.10 17.21
C VAL A 223 1.97 1.00 16.74
N GLY A 224 0.86 0.61 16.15
CA GLY A 224 -0.19 1.50 15.71
C GLY A 224 -1.52 1.17 16.35
N LYS A 225 -2.22 2.19 16.86
CA LYS A 225 -3.57 2.08 17.42
C LYS A 225 -4.62 2.55 16.41
N ARG A 226 -5.80 1.96 16.49
CA ARG A 226 -6.94 2.31 15.63
C ARG A 226 -7.18 3.82 15.63
N ASN A 227 -7.29 4.38 14.42
CA ASN A 227 -7.84 5.72 14.22
C ASN A 227 -9.38 5.64 14.22
N PRO A 228 -10.08 6.15 15.26
CA PRO A 228 -11.52 6.08 15.31
C PRO A 228 -12.21 7.00 14.30
N ASN A 229 -11.48 8.00 13.79
CA ASN A 229 -11.98 8.99 12.85
C ASN A 229 -11.54 8.71 11.40
N TYR A 230 -11.12 7.48 11.12
CA TYR A 230 -10.72 7.12 9.75
C TYR A 230 -11.88 7.28 8.78
N PHE A 231 -11.64 7.96 7.67
CA PHE A 231 -12.69 8.36 6.71
C PHE A 231 -13.28 7.23 5.87
N ARG A 232 -12.72 6.02 5.96
CA ARG A 232 -13.24 4.84 5.29
C ARG A 232 -13.85 3.87 6.30
N ASP A 233 -14.54 2.86 5.80
CA ASP A 233 -15.00 1.73 6.61
C ASP A 233 -13.78 0.95 7.16
N GLY A 234 -13.78 0.71 8.48
CA GLY A 234 -12.63 0.18 9.22
C GLY A 234 -11.86 1.31 9.95
N PRO A 235 -10.64 1.03 10.44
CA PRO A 235 -10.06 -0.30 10.60
C PRO A 235 -10.82 -1.13 11.64
N TYR A 236 -10.85 -2.44 11.42
CA TYR A 236 -11.55 -3.37 12.33
C TYR A 236 -10.71 -3.79 13.53
N LEU A 237 -9.40 -3.82 13.38
CA LEU A 237 -8.44 -4.13 14.44
C LEU A 237 -8.27 -2.95 15.40
N ASP A 238 -8.00 -3.23 16.68
CA ASP A 238 -7.65 -2.20 17.67
C ASP A 238 -6.20 -1.75 17.51
N GLU A 239 -5.32 -2.68 17.14
CA GLU A 239 -3.88 -2.45 17.11
C GLU A 239 -3.19 -3.26 16.01
N VAL A 240 -2.15 -2.67 15.43
CA VAL A 240 -1.20 -3.34 14.54
C VAL A 240 0.21 -3.20 15.10
N GLU A 241 0.98 -4.27 15.05
CA GLU A 241 2.36 -4.27 15.52
C GLU A 241 3.27 -4.91 14.47
N THR A 242 4.34 -4.21 14.10
CA THR A 242 5.34 -4.71 13.16
C THR A 242 6.62 -5.06 13.91
N PHE A 243 7.22 -6.18 13.54
CA PHE A 243 8.50 -6.62 14.10
C PHE A 243 9.59 -6.70 13.04
N ALA A 244 10.78 -6.32 13.45
CA ALA A 244 12.02 -6.57 12.74
C ALA A 244 12.53 -7.97 13.06
N ILE A 245 12.28 -8.95 12.21
CA ILE A 245 12.87 -10.29 12.36
C ILE A 245 13.60 -10.62 11.05
N THR A 246 14.89 -10.30 10.99
CA THR A 246 15.70 -10.44 9.77
C THR A 246 16.02 -11.90 9.44
N ASP A 247 16.23 -12.74 10.43
CA ASP A 247 16.48 -14.17 10.23
C ASP A 247 15.21 -14.90 9.78
N ALA A 248 15.27 -15.59 8.64
CA ALA A 248 14.12 -16.24 8.04
C ALA A 248 13.60 -17.43 8.88
N VAL A 249 14.48 -18.16 9.56
CA VAL A 249 14.11 -19.30 10.40
C VAL A 249 13.41 -18.79 11.67
N ALA A 250 13.98 -17.77 12.31
CA ALA A 250 13.38 -17.15 13.50
C ALA A 250 11.99 -16.57 13.15
N ARG A 251 11.85 -15.91 12.00
CA ARG A 251 10.58 -15.34 11.54
C ARG A 251 9.53 -16.42 11.27
N THR A 252 9.91 -17.54 10.64
CA THR A 252 9.03 -18.69 10.42
C THR A 252 8.61 -19.33 11.73
N ASN A 253 9.56 -19.52 12.67
CA ASN A 253 9.27 -20.11 13.98
C ASN A 253 8.31 -19.22 14.80
N ALA A 254 8.46 -17.89 14.75
CA ALA A 254 7.53 -16.96 15.39
C ALA A 254 6.10 -17.06 14.81
N LEU A 255 5.96 -17.30 13.49
CA LEU A 255 4.65 -17.55 12.87
C LEU A 255 4.04 -18.88 13.37
N VAL A 256 4.82 -19.95 13.36
CA VAL A 256 4.37 -21.29 13.80
C VAL A 256 4.02 -21.30 15.28
N ALA A 257 4.74 -20.56 16.10
CA ALA A 257 4.45 -20.39 17.53
C ALA A 257 3.22 -19.51 17.82
N GLY A 258 2.72 -18.75 16.80
CA GLY A 258 1.62 -17.81 16.99
C GLY A 258 2.05 -16.46 17.59
N ASP A 259 3.34 -16.20 17.71
CA ASP A 259 3.87 -14.91 18.18
C ASP A 259 3.59 -13.79 17.20
N ILE A 260 3.53 -14.12 15.91
CA ILE A 260 3.07 -13.24 14.83
C ILE A 260 2.00 -13.95 14.01
N GLN A 261 1.12 -13.18 13.34
CA GLN A 261 0.05 -13.71 12.51
C GLN A 261 0.36 -13.60 11.01
N ILE A 262 1.31 -12.74 10.62
CA ILE A 262 1.74 -12.59 9.23
C ILE A 262 3.28 -12.56 9.19
N CYS A 263 3.83 -13.35 8.27
CA CYS A 263 5.26 -13.41 7.98
C CYS A 263 5.48 -13.01 6.52
N GLY A 264 6.18 -11.91 6.28
CA GLY A 264 6.60 -11.50 4.95
C GLY A 264 7.91 -12.14 4.51
N ASN A 265 8.16 -12.24 3.21
CA ASN A 265 9.37 -12.80 2.61
C ASN A 265 9.72 -14.19 3.17
N LEU A 266 8.79 -15.13 2.96
CA LEU A 266 8.97 -16.51 3.40
C LEU A 266 10.12 -17.18 2.62
N ASP A 267 11.05 -17.82 3.35
CA ASP A 267 12.05 -18.69 2.71
C ASP A 267 11.34 -19.88 2.07
N PRO A 268 11.54 -20.16 0.76
CA PRO A 268 10.97 -21.33 0.10
C PRO A 268 11.25 -22.65 0.81
N LYS A 269 12.36 -22.76 1.55
CA LYS A 269 12.70 -23.97 2.35
C LYS A 269 11.72 -24.19 3.51
N ALA A 270 11.07 -23.13 4.01
CA ALA A 270 10.11 -23.20 5.10
C ALA A 270 8.69 -23.62 4.65
N ILE A 271 8.42 -23.70 3.33
CA ILE A 271 7.09 -24.01 2.79
C ILE A 271 6.52 -25.30 3.41
N LYS A 272 7.30 -26.39 3.41
CA LYS A 272 6.87 -27.68 3.97
C LYS A 272 6.56 -27.63 5.48
N GLN A 273 7.29 -26.81 6.23
CA GLN A 273 7.05 -26.62 7.66
C GLN A 273 5.72 -25.91 7.90
N ILE A 274 5.41 -24.90 7.09
CA ILE A 274 4.18 -24.13 7.20
C ILE A 274 2.97 -24.94 6.75
N GLU A 275 3.06 -25.62 5.60
CA GLU A 275 1.99 -26.50 5.09
C GLU A 275 1.67 -27.68 6.03
N GLY A 276 2.67 -28.15 6.78
CA GLY A 276 2.51 -29.19 7.78
C GLY A 276 1.89 -28.71 9.11
N ASN A 277 1.69 -27.42 9.30
CA ASN A 277 1.13 -26.86 10.52
C ASN A 277 -0.36 -26.51 10.34
N ASN A 278 -1.22 -27.17 11.11
CA ASN A 278 -2.66 -26.87 11.14
C ASN A 278 -2.91 -25.49 11.76
N GLY A 279 -3.08 -24.46 10.98
CA GLY A 279 -3.36 -23.09 11.45
C GLY A 279 -2.53 -22.04 10.76
N THR A 280 -1.66 -22.46 9.84
CA THR A 280 -0.92 -21.55 8.96
C THR A 280 -1.26 -21.81 7.50
N GLU A 281 -1.26 -20.76 6.70
CA GLU A 281 -1.56 -20.78 5.27
C GLU A 281 -0.53 -19.96 4.51
N ILE A 282 -0.17 -20.42 3.31
CA ILE A 282 0.71 -19.68 2.40
C ILE A 282 -0.16 -18.93 1.40
N TYR A 283 -0.07 -17.60 1.45
CA TYR A 283 -0.76 -16.73 0.52
C TYR A 283 0.21 -16.25 -0.57
N MET A 284 0.05 -16.75 -1.79
CA MET A 284 0.82 -16.34 -2.95
C MET A 284 0.03 -15.34 -3.78
N VAL A 285 0.61 -14.18 -4.04
CA VAL A 285 0.03 -13.15 -4.89
C VAL A 285 0.89 -12.99 -6.13
N PRO A 286 0.32 -13.06 -7.35
CA PRO A 286 1.04 -12.68 -8.55
C PRO A 286 1.54 -11.24 -8.41
N SER A 287 2.82 -11.03 -8.66
CA SER A 287 3.42 -9.70 -8.60
C SER A 287 4.35 -9.47 -9.79
N GLY A 288 4.60 -8.21 -10.13
CA GLY A 288 5.61 -7.82 -11.12
C GLY A 288 7.05 -7.88 -10.59
N GLY A 289 7.24 -8.27 -9.34
CA GLY A 289 8.57 -8.43 -8.74
C GLY A 289 9.26 -9.70 -9.25
N TYR A 290 10.49 -9.55 -9.69
CA TYR A 290 11.37 -10.67 -10.06
C TYR A 290 12.77 -10.43 -9.48
N PRO A 291 13.47 -11.49 -9.04
CA PRO A 291 14.84 -11.35 -8.60
C PRO A 291 15.72 -10.97 -9.79
N THR A 292 16.52 -9.94 -9.62
CA THR A 292 17.47 -9.48 -10.64
C THR A 292 18.86 -9.40 -10.04
N ILE A 293 19.86 -9.85 -10.78
CA ILE A 293 21.27 -9.63 -10.47
C ILE A 293 21.71 -8.40 -11.26
N CYS A 294 21.89 -7.28 -10.55
CA CYS A 294 22.48 -6.08 -11.16
C CYS A 294 23.99 -6.12 -10.98
N VAL A 295 24.73 -6.18 -12.07
CA VAL A 295 26.18 -6.01 -12.05
C VAL A 295 26.48 -4.52 -12.23
N MET A 296 26.96 -3.87 -11.17
CA MET A 296 27.43 -2.50 -11.27
C MET A 296 28.87 -2.49 -11.78
N PRO A 297 29.19 -1.77 -12.87
CA PRO A 297 30.57 -1.59 -13.29
C PRO A 297 31.27 -0.68 -12.27
N VAL A 298 32.12 -1.25 -11.44
CA VAL A 298 33.05 -0.52 -10.60
C VAL A 298 34.44 -0.59 -11.24
N SER A 299 35.18 0.48 -11.23
CA SER A 299 36.43 0.68 -11.96
C SER A 299 37.56 -0.33 -11.62
N TYR A 300 37.37 -1.20 -10.65
CA TYR A 300 38.32 -2.25 -10.22
C TYR A 300 37.74 -3.67 -10.23
N THR A 301 36.56 -3.90 -10.80
CA THR A 301 36.06 -5.25 -11.01
C THR A 301 36.57 -5.79 -12.32
N HIS A 302 37.36 -6.85 -12.26
CA HIS A 302 37.85 -7.61 -13.43
C HIS A 302 36.81 -8.59 -13.99
N LEU A 303 35.50 -8.30 -13.83
CA LEU A 303 34.44 -9.07 -14.44
C LEU A 303 34.41 -8.77 -15.94
N THR A 304 34.93 -9.66 -16.73
CA THR A 304 34.79 -9.62 -18.18
C THR A 304 33.46 -10.25 -18.60
N LEU A 305 32.70 -9.55 -19.43
CA LEU A 305 31.39 -9.97 -19.94
C LEU A 305 31.33 -11.42 -20.51
N PRO A 306 32.39 -12.01 -21.09
CA PRO A 306 32.33 -13.40 -21.57
C PRO A 306 32.16 -14.45 -20.48
N THR A 307 32.43 -14.13 -19.21
CA THR A 307 32.32 -15.10 -18.10
C THR A 307 30.90 -15.18 -17.52
N ILE A 308 30.01 -14.24 -17.86
CA ILE A 308 28.65 -14.14 -17.32
C ILE A 308 27.62 -14.79 -18.25
N CYS A 309 27.95 -15.00 -19.55
CA CYS A 309 27.02 -15.56 -20.55
C CYS A 309 27.08 -17.09 -20.69
N SER A 310 27.71 -17.81 -19.78
CA SER A 310 27.85 -19.27 -19.84
C SER A 310 27.20 -20.00 -18.64
N VAL A 311 26.10 -19.47 -18.13
CA VAL A 311 25.24 -20.21 -17.16
C VAL A 311 23.79 -20.19 -17.64
#